data_90ff09d6479e785cd0eae8b7aa8f7896
#
_entry.id   90ff09d6479e785cd0eae8b7aa8f7896
#
_cell.length_a   1.000
_cell.length_b   1.000
_cell.length_c   1.000
_cell.angle_alpha   90.00
_cell.angle_beta   90.00
_cell.angle_gamma   90.00
#
_symmetry.space_group_name_H-M   'P 1'
#
loop_
_entity.id
_entity.type
_entity.pdbx_description
1 polymer ?
#
loop_
_entity_poly.entity_id
_entity_poly.type
_entity_poly.pdbx_seq_one_letter_code
_entity_poly.pdbx_strand_id
1 'polypeptide(L)'
;MSRQKTDFWVGLFVLLGAAALVFLALRAGNLSAFSFSKTYELTAQFDNIGGLKERAAVKSAGVVVGRVSRIRFDDKSFQAVVTLSLDDEFQFPKDSSVAIQTSGLLGEQYVGLTAGGDDANFADGDKIRYTQSAVVLENLISQFLYGTAEKQGSAPAANAPAPQPR
;
A
#
# COMPACT_ATOMS: atom_id res chain seq x y z
N MET A 1 59.87 -15.13 -19.78
CA MET A 1 58.81 -15.12 -18.78
C MET A 1 57.67 -15.93 -19.36
N SER A 2 57.29 -17.00 -18.70
CA SER A 2 56.36 -18.01 -19.28
C SER A 2 54.93 -17.46 -19.42
N ARG A 3 54.37 -17.51 -20.62
CA ARG A 3 52.99 -17.17 -20.97
C ARG A 3 51.99 -17.80 -19.97
N GLN A 4 52.27 -19.01 -19.51
CA GLN A 4 51.46 -19.70 -18.50
C GLN A 4 51.25 -18.94 -17.17
N LYS A 5 52.24 -18.17 -16.70
CA LYS A 5 52.09 -17.38 -15.47
C LYS A 5 51.15 -16.17 -15.69
N THR A 6 51.25 -15.57 -16.87
CA THR A 6 50.35 -14.43 -17.21
C THR A 6 48.89 -14.90 -17.39
N ASP A 7 48.71 -16.04 -18.07
CA ASP A 7 47.41 -16.62 -18.30
C ASP A 7 46.71 -17.03 -16.96
N PHE A 8 47.50 -17.56 -16.02
CA PHE A 8 47.02 -17.88 -14.67
C PHE A 8 46.53 -16.62 -13.91
N TRP A 9 47.33 -15.54 -13.95
CA TRP A 9 46.95 -14.30 -13.27
C TRP A 9 45.75 -13.62 -13.90
N VAL A 10 45.62 -13.66 -15.23
CA VAL A 10 44.44 -13.17 -15.94
C VAL A 10 43.21 -14.00 -15.59
N GLY A 11 43.31 -15.31 -15.56
CA GLY A 11 42.21 -16.20 -15.15
C GLY A 11 41.77 -15.95 -13.71
N LEU A 12 42.72 -15.77 -12.79
CA LEU A 12 42.43 -15.45 -11.39
C LEU A 12 41.69 -14.08 -11.26
N PHE A 13 42.13 -13.08 -12.02
CA PHE A 13 41.53 -11.76 -12.01
C PHE A 13 40.10 -11.80 -12.54
N VAL A 14 39.82 -12.52 -13.63
CA VAL A 14 38.47 -12.70 -14.18
C VAL A 14 37.56 -13.42 -13.17
N LEU A 15 38.09 -14.44 -12.49
CA LEU A 15 37.34 -15.19 -11.48
C LEU A 15 37.00 -14.32 -10.28
N LEU A 16 37.94 -13.50 -9.80
CA LEU A 16 37.71 -12.51 -8.74
C LEU A 16 36.65 -11.45 -9.17
N GLY A 17 36.77 -10.96 -10.41
CA GLY A 17 35.81 -10.02 -10.97
C GLY A 17 34.39 -10.60 -11.05
N ALA A 18 34.25 -11.83 -11.52
CA ALA A 18 32.99 -12.54 -11.57
C ALA A 18 32.40 -12.75 -10.16
N ALA A 19 33.23 -13.17 -9.20
CA ALA A 19 32.80 -13.32 -7.80
C ALA A 19 32.33 -11.99 -7.18
N ALA A 20 33.04 -10.89 -7.46
CA ALA A 20 32.65 -9.56 -7.00
C ALA A 20 31.32 -9.11 -7.63
N LEU A 21 31.07 -9.38 -8.92
CA LEU A 21 29.81 -9.08 -9.58
C LEU A 21 28.66 -9.88 -8.99
N VAL A 22 28.84 -11.18 -8.73
CA VAL A 22 27.85 -12.02 -8.07
C VAL A 22 27.56 -11.49 -6.67
N PHE A 23 28.58 -11.14 -5.89
CA PHE A 23 28.43 -10.55 -4.56
C PHE A 23 27.63 -9.24 -4.60
N LEU A 24 27.97 -8.35 -5.55
CA LEU A 24 27.24 -7.09 -5.74
C LEU A 24 25.79 -7.33 -6.18
N ALA A 25 25.55 -8.28 -7.07
CA ALA A 25 24.20 -8.64 -7.50
C ALA A 25 23.36 -9.16 -6.34
N LEU A 26 23.92 -10.02 -5.49
CA LEU A 26 23.28 -10.51 -4.28
C LEU A 26 23.01 -9.37 -3.27
N ARG A 27 23.93 -8.42 -3.17
CA ARG A 27 23.79 -7.24 -2.29
C ARG A 27 22.72 -6.27 -2.82
N ALA A 28 22.74 -6.00 -4.13
CA ALA A 28 21.79 -5.10 -4.78
C ALA A 28 20.36 -5.68 -4.86
N GLY A 29 20.25 -7.02 -4.98
CA GLY A 29 18.97 -7.74 -4.95
C GLY A 29 18.25 -7.67 -3.61
N ASN A 30 18.84 -6.98 -2.61
CA ASN A 30 18.27 -6.78 -1.27
C ASN A 30 17.70 -8.09 -0.69
N LEU A 31 18.56 -9.13 -0.65
CA LEU A 31 18.21 -10.43 -0.05
C LEU A 31 17.85 -10.32 1.44
N SER A 32 17.82 -9.11 2.02
CA SER A 32 17.12 -8.83 3.28
C SER A 32 15.62 -9.14 3.21
N ALA A 33 15.07 -9.38 2.01
CA ALA A 33 13.73 -9.96 1.86
C ALA A 33 13.68 -11.44 2.31
N PHE A 34 14.82 -12.11 2.49
CA PHE A 34 14.98 -13.34 3.27
C PHE A 34 15.29 -13.02 4.74
N SER A 35 14.62 -12.03 5.29
CA SER A 35 14.47 -11.99 6.74
C SER A 35 13.68 -13.25 7.11
N PHE A 36 14.32 -14.19 7.75
CA PHE A 36 13.67 -15.32 8.44
C PHE A 36 12.89 -14.83 9.68
N SER A 37 12.43 -13.58 9.66
CA SER A 37 11.48 -13.10 10.64
C SER A 37 10.22 -13.94 10.44
N LYS A 38 9.80 -14.62 11.49
CA LYS A 38 8.49 -15.25 11.49
C LYS A 38 7.48 -14.16 11.19
N THR A 39 6.58 -14.43 10.26
CA THR A 39 5.50 -13.52 9.90
C THR A 39 4.18 -14.27 10.06
N TYR A 40 3.12 -13.56 10.37
CA TYR A 40 1.76 -14.09 10.33
C TYR A 40 0.95 -13.35 9.28
N GLU A 41 0.03 -14.06 8.66
CA GLU A 41 -0.79 -13.51 7.58
C GLU A 41 -2.18 -13.12 8.11
N LEU A 42 -2.61 -11.93 7.74
CA LEU A 42 -3.98 -11.47 7.97
C LEU A 42 -4.65 -11.17 6.64
N THR A 43 -5.96 -11.35 6.60
CA THR A 43 -6.76 -11.07 5.40
C THR A 43 -7.71 -9.91 5.65
N ALA A 44 -7.74 -8.93 4.74
CA ALA A 44 -8.64 -7.81 4.77
C ALA A 44 -9.41 -7.69 3.45
N GLN A 45 -10.67 -7.29 3.50
CA GLN A 45 -11.51 -7.08 2.31
C GLN A 45 -11.81 -5.59 2.15
N PHE A 46 -11.73 -5.11 0.91
CA PHE A 46 -11.96 -3.71 0.55
C PHE A 46 -12.84 -3.62 -0.69
N ASP A 47 -13.76 -2.66 -0.72
CA ASP A 47 -14.56 -2.37 -1.91
C ASP A 47 -13.71 -1.74 -3.02
N ASN A 48 -12.71 -0.95 -2.64
CA ASN A 48 -11.79 -0.31 -3.58
C ASN A 48 -10.41 -0.17 -2.95
N ILE A 49 -9.40 -0.71 -3.62
CA ILE A 49 -8.00 -0.63 -3.19
C ILE A 49 -7.23 0.53 -3.85
N GLY A 50 -7.86 1.26 -4.80
CA GLY A 50 -7.20 2.33 -5.56
C GLY A 50 -5.97 1.82 -6.30
N GLY A 51 -4.83 2.45 -6.06
CA GLY A 51 -3.52 2.08 -6.63
C GLY A 51 -2.65 1.21 -5.72
N LEU A 52 -3.21 0.54 -4.71
CA LEU A 52 -2.45 -0.35 -3.82
C LEU A 52 -1.84 -1.51 -4.62
N LYS A 53 -0.58 -1.81 -4.36
CA LYS A 53 0.18 -2.86 -5.05
C LYS A 53 0.63 -3.94 -4.08
N GLU A 54 0.94 -5.11 -4.60
CA GLU A 54 1.67 -6.12 -3.85
C GLU A 54 3.02 -5.57 -3.41
N ARG A 55 3.49 -6.01 -2.25
CA ARG A 55 4.70 -5.53 -1.55
C ARG A 55 4.60 -4.09 -1.00
N ALA A 56 3.45 -3.42 -1.12
CA ALA A 56 3.21 -2.14 -0.45
C ALA A 56 3.42 -2.28 1.06
N ALA A 57 3.88 -1.22 1.71
CA ALA A 57 4.14 -1.24 3.14
C ALA A 57 2.83 -1.32 3.94
N VAL A 58 2.84 -2.08 5.04
CA VAL A 58 1.86 -1.97 6.12
C VAL A 58 2.50 -1.17 7.23
N LYS A 59 1.86 -0.07 7.65
CA LYS A 59 2.39 0.84 8.66
C LYS A 59 1.44 0.98 9.83
N SER A 60 2.00 1.00 11.03
CA SER A 60 1.29 1.39 12.25
C SER A 60 2.02 2.54 12.92
N ALA A 61 1.32 3.62 13.26
CA ALA A 61 1.93 4.84 13.81
C ALA A 61 3.12 5.38 12.98
N GLY A 62 3.11 5.16 11.65
CA GLY A 62 4.19 5.58 10.75
C GLY A 62 5.35 4.58 10.61
N VAL A 63 5.41 3.56 11.46
CA VAL A 63 6.44 2.50 11.42
C VAL A 63 5.99 1.38 10.51
N VAL A 64 6.90 0.83 9.69
CA VAL A 64 6.61 -0.34 8.85
C VAL A 64 6.59 -1.58 9.73
N VAL A 65 5.44 -2.24 9.81
CA VAL A 65 5.20 -3.46 10.62
C VAL A 65 4.99 -4.70 9.76
N GLY A 66 4.95 -4.53 8.43
CA GLY A 66 4.76 -5.63 7.50
C GLY A 66 4.60 -5.16 6.07
N ARG A 67 4.11 -6.04 5.20
CA ARG A 67 3.89 -5.77 3.77
C ARG A 67 2.65 -6.48 3.26
N VAL A 68 2.10 -5.96 2.17
CA VAL A 68 1.08 -6.65 1.38
C VAL A 68 1.72 -7.86 0.70
N SER A 69 1.26 -9.06 1.05
CA SER A 69 1.74 -10.33 0.48
C SER A 69 1.07 -10.61 -0.86
N ARG A 70 -0.25 -10.44 -0.93
CA ARG A 70 -1.04 -10.78 -2.10
C ARG A 70 -2.29 -9.94 -2.21
N ILE A 71 -2.74 -9.70 -3.45
CA ILE A 71 -4.01 -9.04 -3.77
C ILE A 71 -4.79 -9.95 -4.71
N ARG A 72 -6.07 -10.21 -4.39
CA ARG A 72 -6.98 -11.00 -5.22
C ARG A 72 -8.33 -10.30 -5.32
N PHE A 73 -9.03 -10.56 -6.39
CA PHE A 73 -10.44 -10.19 -6.53
C PHE A 73 -11.31 -11.40 -6.17
N ASP A 74 -12.30 -11.17 -5.34
CA ASP A 74 -13.32 -12.17 -5.01
C ASP A 74 -14.56 -11.89 -5.86
N ASP A 75 -14.87 -12.80 -6.76
CA ASP A 75 -15.99 -12.72 -7.71
C ASP A 75 -17.37 -12.96 -7.07
N LYS A 76 -17.40 -13.43 -5.82
CA LYS A 76 -18.66 -13.62 -5.07
C LYS A 76 -19.07 -12.39 -4.29
N SER A 77 -18.11 -11.77 -3.60
CA SER A 77 -18.36 -10.54 -2.83
C SER A 77 -18.09 -9.28 -3.67
N PHE A 78 -17.48 -9.40 -4.84
CA PHE A 78 -17.01 -8.28 -5.68
C PHE A 78 -16.06 -7.33 -4.95
N GLN A 79 -15.29 -7.86 -4.02
CA GLN A 79 -14.33 -7.11 -3.22
C GLN A 79 -12.90 -7.53 -3.51
N ALA A 80 -11.97 -6.62 -3.26
CA ALA A 80 -10.55 -6.95 -3.25
C ALA A 80 -10.17 -7.60 -1.91
N VAL A 81 -9.60 -8.78 -1.98
CA VAL A 81 -9.06 -9.51 -0.83
C VAL A 81 -7.55 -9.26 -0.79
N VAL A 82 -7.11 -8.59 0.24
CA VAL A 82 -5.71 -8.22 0.47
C VAL A 82 -5.16 -9.06 1.60
N THR A 83 -4.10 -9.82 1.33
CA THR A 83 -3.34 -10.56 2.35
C THR A 83 -2.17 -9.71 2.82
N LEU A 84 -2.08 -9.51 4.11
CA LEU A 84 -1.03 -8.74 4.78
C LEU A 84 -0.11 -9.73 5.50
N SER A 85 1.19 -9.61 5.29
CA SER A 85 2.21 -10.35 6.05
C SER A 85 2.81 -9.39 7.07
N LEU A 86 2.57 -9.63 8.34
CA LEU A 86 3.05 -8.81 9.44
C LEU A 86 4.20 -9.54 10.15
N ASP A 87 5.17 -8.77 10.62
CA ASP A 87 6.27 -9.32 11.40
C ASP A 87 5.77 -9.79 12.77
N ASP A 88 6.13 -11.01 13.19
CA ASP A 88 5.70 -11.66 14.43
C ASP A 88 6.11 -10.89 15.70
N GLU A 89 7.06 -9.97 15.56
CA GLU A 89 7.47 -9.04 16.61
C GLU A 89 6.33 -8.09 17.02
N PHE A 90 5.39 -7.81 16.11
CA PHE A 90 4.30 -6.85 16.32
C PHE A 90 2.97 -7.59 16.44
N GLN A 91 2.41 -7.63 17.64
CA GLN A 91 1.12 -8.23 17.92
C GLN A 91 0.03 -7.16 17.94
N PHE A 92 -1.06 -7.38 17.21
CA PHE A 92 -2.16 -6.44 17.13
C PHE A 92 -3.46 -7.03 17.67
N PRO A 93 -4.26 -6.26 18.42
CA PRO A 93 -5.58 -6.66 18.89
C PRO A 93 -6.54 -7.04 17.75
N LYS A 94 -7.48 -7.96 18.03
CA LYS A 94 -8.46 -8.45 17.02
C LYS A 94 -9.45 -7.40 16.53
N ASP A 95 -9.64 -6.33 17.26
CA ASP A 95 -10.46 -5.19 16.91
C ASP A 95 -9.68 -4.07 16.18
N SER A 96 -8.42 -4.34 15.81
CA SER A 96 -7.63 -3.39 15.00
C SER A 96 -8.26 -3.17 13.64
N SER A 97 -8.07 -1.97 13.10
CA SER A 97 -8.61 -1.56 11.80
C SER A 97 -7.50 -1.29 10.79
N VAL A 98 -7.83 -1.49 9.51
CA VAL A 98 -6.92 -1.17 8.41
C VAL A 98 -7.59 -0.21 7.42
N ALA A 99 -6.80 0.74 6.94
CA ALA A 99 -7.22 1.73 5.96
C ALA A 99 -6.18 1.83 4.85
N ILE A 100 -6.63 1.98 3.61
CA ILE A 100 -5.73 2.27 2.50
C ILE A 100 -5.50 3.77 2.46
N GLN A 101 -4.24 4.18 2.60
CA GLN A 101 -3.80 5.57 2.69
C GLN A 101 -2.80 5.89 1.59
N THR A 102 -2.72 7.18 1.22
CA THR A 102 -1.75 7.67 0.24
C THR A 102 -0.63 8.41 0.95
N SER A 103 0.61 8.17 0.57
CA SER A 103 1.77 8.84 1.12
C SER A 103 1.87 10.27 0.59
N GLY A 104 1.34 11.23 1.36
CA GLY A 104 1.16 12.60 0.90
C GLY A 104 0.01 12.72 -0.10
N LEU A 105 0.05 13.72 -1.00
CA LEU A 105 -1.02 13.99 -1.98
C LEU A 105 -0.93 13.10 -3.23
N LEU A 106 0.27 12.76 -3.66
CA LEU A 106 0.54 12.06 -4.94
C LEU A 106 1.45 10.85 -4.78
N GLY A 107 1.69 10.40 -3.55
CA GLY A 107 2.58 9.29 -3.27
C GLY A 107 1.95 7.91 -3.49
N GLU A 108 2.76 6.88 -3.27
CA GLU A 108 2.28 5.49 -3.33
C GLU A 108 1.29 5.20 -2.20
N GLN A 109 0.37 4.29 -2.48
CA GLN A 109 -0.58 3.83 -1.49
C GLN A 109 0.04 2.74 -0.61
N TYR A 110 -0.35 2.76 0.65
CA TYR A 110 0.06 1.81 1.66
C TYR A 110 -1.11 1.45 2.57
N VAL A 111 -0.97 0.39 3.34
CA VAL A 111 -1.97 -0.01 4.33
C VAL A 111 -1.61 0.61 5.68
N GLY A 112 -2.44 1.49 6.19
CA GLY A 112 -2.36 2.00 7.56
C GLY A 112 -3.11 1.04 8.50
N LEU A 113 -2.43 0.54 9.53
CA LEU A 113 -3.00 -0.32 10.55
C LEU A 113 -3.09 0.45 11.86
N THR A 114 -4.28 0.52 12.42
CA THR A 114 -4.54 1.19 13.70
C THR A 114 -4.91 0.12 14.72
N ALA A 115 -4.13 0.04 15.80
CA ALA A 115 -4.39 -0.89 16.89
C ALA A 115 -5.72 -0.59 17.57
N GLY A 116 -6.45 -1.64 17.93
CA GLY A 116 -7.64 -1.58 18.75
C GLY A 116 -7.33 -1.65 20.25
N GLY A 117 -8.32 -2.02 21.05
CA GLY A 117 -8.23 -2.14 22.51
C GLY A 117 -8.64 -3.49 23.06
N ASP A 118 -8.82 -4.51 22.22
CA ASP A 118 -9.16 -5.87 22.63
C ASP A 118 -7.97 -6.54 23.35
N ASP A 119 -8.23 -7.36 24.36
CA ASP A 119 -7.20 -8.16 25.03
C ASP A 119 -6.68 -9.33 24.16
N ALA A 120 -7.46 -9.77 23.17
CA ALA A 120 -7.11 -10.86 22.27
C ALA A 120 -6.39 -10.33 21.01
N ASN A 121 -5.24 -10.91 20.69
CA ASN A 121 -4.47 -10.59 19.49
C ASN A 121 -4.90 -11.42 18.28
N PHE A 122 -4.62 -10.93 17.07
CA PHE A 122 -4.78 -11.70 15.85
C PHE A 122 -3.88 -12.93 15.86
N ALA A 123 -4.42 -14.02 15.32
CA ALA A 123 -3.69 -15.23 15.01
C ALA A 123 -3.41 -15.31 13.49
N ASP A 124 -2.48 -16.17 13.11
CA ASP A 124 -2.19 -16.43 11.69
C ASP A 124 -3.45 -16.92 10.95
N GLY A 125 -3.73 -16.32 9.79
CA GLY A 125 -4.92 -16.59 8.99
C GLY A 125 -6.18 -15.84 9.40
N ASP A 126 -6.15 -15.02 10.45
CA ASP A 126 -7.31 -14.26 10.91
C ASP A 126 -7.74 -13.21 9.85
N LYS A 127 -9.03 -12.85 9.91
CA LYS A 127 -9.62 -11.82 9.06
C LYS A 127 -9.86 -10.53 9.82
N ILE A 128 -9.36 -9.43 9.27
CA ILE A 128 -9.62 -8.09 9.79
C ILE A 128 -11.02 -7.67 9.39
N ARG A 129 -11.82 -7.24 10.35
CA ARG A 129 -13.22 -6.87 10.17
C ARG A 129 -13.40 -5.40 9.80
N TYR A 130 -12.58 -4.54 10.38
CA TYR A 130 -12.70 -3.09 10.21
C TYR A 130 -11.75 -2.62 9.12
N THR A 131 -12.31 -2.40 7.93
CA THR A 131 -11.56 -2.00 6.75
C THR A 131 -12.09 -0.68 6.20
N GLN A 132 -11.21 0.21 5.76
CA GLN A 132 -11.55 1.43 5.07
C GLN A 132 -10.89 1.43 3.69
N SER A 133 -11.71 1.53 2.65
CA SER A 133 -11.27 1.57 1.26
C SER A 133 -10.47 2.84 0.93
N ALA A 134 -9.72 2.78 -0.15
CA ALA A 134 -8.96 3.92 -0.65
C ALA A 134 -9.88 5.09 -1.00
N VAL A 135 -9.47 6.29 -0.59
CA VAL A 135 -10.12 7.53 -1.01
C VAL A 135 -9.50 7.97 -2.34
N VAL A 136 -10.32 7.98 -3.39
CA VAL A 136 -9.92 8.42 -4.73
C VAL A 136 -10.14 9.93 -4.81
N LEU A 137 -9.06 10.70 -4.92
CA LEU A 137 -9.09 12.17 -4.88
C LEU A 137 -9.94 12.76 -6.02
N GLU A 138 -9.93 12.11 -7.19
CA GLU A 138 -10.70 12.50 -8.36
C GLU A 138 -12.21 12.52 -8.09
N ASN A 139 -12.70 11.57 -7.29
CA ASN A 139 -14.11 11.52 -6.89
C ASN A 139 -14.48 12.69 -5.97
N LEU A 140 -13.59 13.07 -5.06
CA LEU A 140 -13.80 14.21 -4.16
C LEU A 140 -13.83 15.54 -4.94
N ILE A 141 -12.92 15.72 -5.89
CA ILE A 141 -12.87 16.90 -6.76
C ILE A 141 -14.16 16.99 -7.60
N SER A 142 -14.59 15.88 -8.19
CA SER A 142 -15.82 15.83 -8.97
C SER A 142 -17.04 16.20 -8.11
N GLN A 143 -17.18 15.66 -6.92
CA GLN A 143 -18.28 16.01 -6.01
C GLN A 143 -18.25 17.49 -5.60
N PHE A 144 -17.08 18.05 -5.37
CA PHE A 144 -16.95 19.46 -5.02
C PHE A 144 -17.36 20.37 -6.19
N LEU A 145 -16.92 20.04 -7.42
CA LEU A 145 -17.27 20.81 -8.61
C LEU A 145 -18.79 20.76 -8.90
N TYR A 146 -19.40 19.57 -8.82
CA TYR A 146 -20.83 19.43 -9.04
C TYR A 146 -21.66 20.12 -7.94
N GLY A 147 -21.28 19.97 -6.67
CA GLY A 147 -21.98 20.61 -5.55
C GLY A 147 -21.87 22.13 -5.55
N THR A 148 -20.80 22.69 -6.14
CA THR A 148 -20.66 24.14 -6.30
C THR A 148 -21.51 24.65 -7.46
N ALA A 149 -21.63 23.87 -8.55
CA ALA A 149 -22.45 24.23 -9.70
C ALA A 149 -23.96 24.25 -9.36
N GLU A 150 -24.45 23.31 -8.55
CA GLU A 150 -25.83 23.31 -8.09
C GLU A 150 -26.17 24.51 -7.21
N LYS A 151 -25.27 24.93 -6.33
CA LYS A 151 -25.47 26.12 -5.48
C LYS A 151 -25.49 27.42 -6.26
N GLN A 152 -24.78 27.51 -7.38
CA GLN A 152 -24.79 28.70 -8.25
C GLN A 152 -25.99 28.73 -9.19
N GLY A 153 -26.54 27.56 -9.58
CA GLY A 153 -27.75 27.46 -10.40
C GLY A 153 -29.05 27.78 -9.66
N SER A 154 -29.03 27.82 -8.32
CA SER A 154 -30.19 28.10 -7.45
C SER A 154 -30.27 29.55 -6.96
N ALA A 155 -29.55 30.49 -7.58
CA ALA A 155 -29.75 31.90 -7.29
C ALA A 155 -31.17 32.31 -7.69
N PRO A 156 -32.03 32.81 -6.76
CA PRO A 156 -33.37 33.27 -7.11
C PRO A 156 -33.26 34.41 -8.12
N ALA A 157 -33.94 34.30 -9.25
CA ALA A 157 -34.11 35.42 -10.18
C ALA A 157 -34.66 36.60 -9.38
N ALA A 158 -33.81 37.61 -9.17
CA ALA A 158 -34.16 38.83 -8.50
C ALA A 158 -35.28 39.51 -9.26
N ASN A 159 -36.43 39.58 -8.63
CA ASN A 159 -37.54 40.55 -8.73
C ASN A 159 -37.39 41.54 -9.92
N ALA A 160 -38.02 41.22 -11.04
CA ALA A 160 -38.36 42.24 -12.06
C ALA A 160 -39.52 43.08 -11.52
N PRO A 161 -39.42 44.41 -11.47
CA PRO A 161 -40.57 45.23 -11.03
C PRO A 161 -41.68 45.16 -12.06
N ALA A 162 -42.93 44.92 -11.58
CA ALA A 162 -44.11 44.88 -12.37
C ALA A 162 -44.37 46.24 -13.07
N PRO A 163 -44.85 46.26 -14.34
CA PRO A 163 -45.23 47.50 -14.99
C PRO A 163 -46.53 48.07 -14.37
N GLN A 164 -46.49 49.31 -13.93
CA GLN A 164 -47.63 50.05 -13.43
C GLN A 164 -48.58 50.41 -14.62
N PRO A 165 -49.90 50.24 -14.46
CA PRO A 165 -50.88 50.68 -15.43
C PRO A 165 -51.09 52.21 -15.37
N ARG A 166 -51.15 52.84 -16.54
CA ARG A 166 -51.64 54.21 -16.74
C ARG A 166 -53.15 54.20 -16.81
#